data_54d1f3245b3a0f0dcd33cf16054ca5dd
#
_entry.id   54d1f3245b3a0f0dcd33cf16054ca5dd
#
_cell.length_a   1.000
_cell.length_b   1.000
_cell.length_c   1.000
_cell.angle_alpha   90.00
_cell.angle_beta   90.00
_cell.angle_gamma   90.00
#
_symmetry.space_group_name_H-M   'P 1'
#
loop_
_entity.id
_entity.type
_entity.pdbx_description
1 polymer ?
#
loop_
_entity_poly.entity_id
_entity_poly.type
_entity_poly.pdbx_seq_one_letter_code
_entity_poly.pdbx_strand_id
1 'polypeptide(L)'
;VRTGKVRDVVGARDIDLDYEQNIYTYNQGTALAALLAVAERSPEQAHSLVRRAEQLIVGIVTHLSEEFVFSDGHRGRVLASGGDGDGALFTGILVRYLAQAAQCELLSKDARLLAASLVHGSARAVWEGRREFDPELPLSEPGVNTSEIRGDAVAVFSPKFTEQAHTVLPAGTPVELSGQLQAWMVLEASALLTRVS
;
A
#
# COMPACT_ATOMS: atom_id res chain seq x y z
N VAL A 1 2.05 -12.00 23.90
CA VAL A 1 1.36 -12.31 22.64
C VAL A 1 2.20 -11.76 21.51
N ARG A 2 2.73 -12.62 20.62
CA ARG A 2 3.46 -12.17 19.44
C ARG A 2 2.47 -11.56 18.47
N THR A 3 2.61 -10.28 18.21
CA THR A 3 1.64 -9.47 17.43
C THR A 3 1.64 -9.74 15.91
N GLY A 4 2.43 -10.71 15.42
CA GLY A 4 2.53 -10.98 13.98
C GLY A 4 3.11 -9.86 13.12
N LYS A 5 3.75 -8.86 13.74
CA LYS A 5 4.31 -7.68 13.05
C LYS A 5 5.82 -7.75 13.00
N VAL A 6 6.41 -7.26 11.93
CA VAL A 6 7.86 -7.06 11.81
C VAL A 6 8.19 -5.64 12.25
N ARG A 7 9.07 -5.51 13.22
CA ARG A 7 9.62 -4.23 13.66
C ARG A 7 10.84 -3.89 12.81
N ASP A 8 11.12 -2.62 12.67
CA ASP A 8 12.39 -2.18 12.13
C ASP A 8 13.47 -2.47 13.17
N VAL A 9 14.31 -3.47 12.90
CA VAL A 9 15.37 -3.88 13.83
C VAL A 9 16.67 -3.41 13.25
N VAL A 10 17.19 -2.36 13.80
CA VAL A 10 18.62 -2.04 13.65
C VAL A 10 19.37 -2.94 14.62
N GLY A 11 19.93 -4.04 14.10
CA GLY A 11 20.73 -4.95 14.88
C GLY A 11 22.05 -4.31 15.27
N ALA A 12 22.16 -3.82 16.50
CA ALA A 12 23.45 -3.56 17.13
C ALA A 12 23.46 -4.27 18.48
N ARG A 13 24.46 -5.09 18.69
CA ARG A 13 24.76 -5.71 20.00
C ARG A 13 25.21 -4.60 20.94
N ASP A 14 24.64 -4.56 22.14
CA ASP A 14 25.14 -3.84 23.32
C ASP A 14 25.23 -2.31 23.25
N ILE A 15 24.32 -1.64 22.57
CA ILE A 15 24.04 -0.24 22.79
C ILE A 15 22.63 -0.13 23.34
N ASP A 16 22.46 0.69 24.37
CA ASP A 16 21.16 1.09 24.95
C ASP A 16 20.41 1.92 23.89
N LEU A 17 19.89 1.21 22.88
CA LEU A 17 19.14 1.79 21.81
C LEU A 17 17.71 1.86 22.30
N ASP A 18 17.16 3.06 22.39
CA ASP A 18 15.74 3.31 22.29
C ASP A 18 15.27 2.60 21.01
N TYR A 19 14.73 1.38 21.18
CA TYR A 19 14.21 0.62 20.06
C TYR A 19 13.12 1.45 19.43
N GLU A 20 13.34 1.86 18.20
CA GLU A 20 12.31 2.52 17.42
C GLU A 20 11.11 1.57 17.35
N GLN A 21 10.03 1.91 18.04
CA GLN A 21 8.84 1.06 18.10
C GLN A 21 7.95 1.23 16.87
N ASN A 22 8.40 1.99 15.89
CA ASN A 22 7.67 2.24 14.67
C ASN A 22 7.52 0.97 13.85
N ILE A 23 6.30 0.73 13.40
CA ILE A 23 5.95 -0.40 12.55
C ILE A 23 5.66 0.15 11.16
N TYR A 24 6.68 0.07 10.30
CA TYR A 24 6.55 0.54 8.93
C TYR A 24 5.89 -0.51 8.04
N THR A 25 5.04 -0.05 7.14
CA THR A 25 4.29 -0.91 6.21
C THR A 25 5.21 -1.67 5.26
N TYR A 26 6.27 -1.04 4.73
CA TYR A 26 7.21 -1.69 3.80
C TYR A 26 7.92 -2.91 4.41
N ASN A 27 8.26 -2.87 5.71
CA ASN A 27 8.90 -3.98 6.40
C ASN A 27 7.99 -5.22 6.46
N GLN A 28 6.68 -5.00 6.57
CA GLN A 28 5.71 -6.10 6.57
C GLN A 28 5.67 -6.76 5.19
N GLY A 29 5.69 -5.96 4.13
CA GLY A 29 5.71 -6.44 2.75
C GLY A 29 6.95 -7.27 2.44
N THR A 30 8.13 -6.73 2.74
CA THR A 30 9.40 -7.45 2.48
C THR A 30 9.53 -8.72 3.32
N ALA A 31 9.07 -8.71 4.58
CA ALA A 31 9.04 -9.90 5.42
C ALA A 31 8.08 -10.96 4.87
N LEU A 32 6.89 -10.56 4.41
CA LEU A 32 5.92 -11.45 3.77
C LEU A 32 6.52 -12.14 2.55
N ALA A 33 7.14 -11.36 1.66
CA ALA A 33 7.80 -11.91 0.47
C ALA A 33 8.93 -12.87 0.82
N ALA A 34 9.75 -12.55 1.81
CA ALA A 34 10.84 -13.41 2.25
C ALA A 34 10.33 -14.74 2.83
N LEU A 35 9.28 -14.71 3.65
CA LEU A 35 8.66 -15.92 4.19
C LEU A 35 8.16 -16.85 3.09
N LEU A 36 7.47 -16.32 2.09
CA LEU A 36 6.93 -17.09 0.98
C LEU A 36 8.04 -17.61 0.06
N ALA A 37 9.02 -16.78 -0.30
CA ALA A 37 10.13 -17.19 -1.15
C ALA A 37 11.01 -18.29 -0.53
N VAL A 38 11.18 -18.28 0.80
CA VAL A 38 11.89 -19.36 1.51
C VAL A 38 11.00 -20.61 1.59
N ALA A 39 9.69 -20.46 1.85
CA ALA A 39 8.77 -21.59 1.89
C ALA A 39 8.74 -22.39 0.56
N GLU A 40 8.80 -21.71 -0.56
CA GLU A 40 8.87 -22.33 -1.89
C GLU A 40 10.13 -23.19 -2.10
N ARG A 41 11.25 -22.82 -1.46
CA ARG A 41 12.56 -23.44 -1.64
C ARG A 41 12.93 -24.46 -0.57
N SER A 42 12.21 -24.46 0.56
CA SER A 42 12.52 -25.29 1.74
C SER A 42 11.28 -26.06 2.18
N PRO A 43 10.96 -27.18 1.54
CA PRO A 43 9.74 -27.95 1.85
C PRO A 43 9.63 -28.37 3.32
N GLU A 44 10.76 -28.65 3.97
CA GLU A 44 10.82 -29.03 5.39
C GLU A 44 10.40 -27.88 6.33
N GLN A 45 10.51 -26.64 5.91
CA GLN A 45 10.12 -25.45 6.68
C GLN A 45 8.82 -24.82 6.18
N ALA A 46 8.33 -25.22 5.00
CA ALA A 46 7.23 -24.58 4.29
C ALA A 46 6.01 -24.37 5.20
N HIS A 47 5.55 -25.41 5.90
CA HIS A 47 4.38 -25.31 6.76
C HIS A 47 4.52 -24.24 7.86
N SER A 48 5.69 -24.14 8.49
CA SER A 48 5.91 -23.16 9.55
C SER A 48 6.02 -21.73 8.99
N LEU A 49 6.64 -21.55 7.84
CA LEU A 49 6.82 -20.26 7.18
C LEU A 49 5.50 -19.74 6.61
N VAL A 50 4.73 -20.59 5.96
CA VAL A 50 3.38 -20.26 5.46
C VAL A 50 2.47 -19.79 6.60
N ARG A 51 2.44 -20.56 7.71
CA ARG A 51 1.66 -20.15 8.88
C ARG A 51 2.09 -18.78 9.44
N ARG A 52 3.39 -18.47 9.43
CA ARG A 52 3.89 -17.14 9.82
C ARG A 52 3.49 -16.05 8.83
N ALA A 53 3.48 -16.34 7.54
CA ALA A 53 3.02 -15.42 6.50
C ALA A 53 1.52 -15.11 6.66
N GLU A 54 0.69 -16.12 6.93
CA GLU A 54 -0.74 -15.91 7.21
C GLU A 54 -0.98 -15.08 8.48
N GLN A 55 -0.23 -15.35 9.55
CA GLN A 55 -0.28 -14.53 10.76
C GLN A 55 0.13 -13.09 10.51
N LEU A 56 1.11 -12.86 9.64
CA LEU A 56 1.54 -11.52 9.24
C LEU A 56 0.44 -10.81 8.46
N ILE A 57 -0.23 -11.48 7.52
CA ILE A 57 -1.38 -10.91 6.78
C ILE A 57 -2.49 -10.50 7.75
N VAL A 58 -2.86 -11.36 8.70
CA VAL A 58 -3.85 -11.03 9.74
C VAL A 58 -3.39 -9.83 10.58
N GLY A 59 -2.11 -9.76 10.93
CA GLY A 59 -1.51 -8.64 11.64
C GLY A 59 -1.61 -7.32 10.85
N ILE A 60 -1.39 -7.36 9.54
CA ILE A 60 -1.54 -6.21 8.64
C ILE A 60 -2.99 -5.74 8.62
N VAL A 61 -3.95 -6.66 8.42
CA VAL A 61 -5.39 -6.35 8.45
C VAL A 61 -5.78 -5.68 9.76
N THR A 62 -5.31 -6.20 10.87
CA THR A 62 -5.74 -5.74 12.20
C THR A 62 -5.14 -4.40 12.59
N HIS A 63 -3.89 -4.14 12.20
CA HIS A 63 -3.10 -3.04 12.78
C HIS A 63 -2.62 -1.99 11.78
N LEU A 64 -2.65 -2.31 10.49
CA LEU A 64 -2.16 -1.43 9.43
C LEU A 64 -3.24 -1.15 8.37
N SER A 65 -4.50 -1.41 8.71
CA SER A 65 -5.64 -1.02 7.89
C SER A 65 -6.78 -0.52 8.77
N GLU A 66 -7.63 0.28 8.20
CA GLU A 66 -8.80 0.86 8.83
C GLU A 66 -10.08 0.57 8.04
N GLU A 67 -11.23 0.63 8.70
CA GLU A 67 -12.51 0.56 8.02
C GLU A 67 -12.77 1.84 7.24
N PHE A 68 -13.26 1.71 6.03
CA PHE A 68 -13.54 2.82 5.13
C PHE A 68 -14.91 2.65 4.48
N VAL A 69 -15.64 3.75 4.33
CA VAL A 69 -16.93 3.80 3.64
C VAL A 69 -16.70 4.44 2.28
N PHE A 70 -16.89 3.67 1.23
CA PHE A 70 -16.73 4.12 -0.15
C PHE A 70 -17.91 5.00 -0.60
N SER A 71 -17.73 5.68 -1.72
CA SER A 71 -18.73 6.63 -2.28
C SER A 71 -20.09 6.03 -2.53
N ASP A 72 -20.20 4.72 -2.78
CA ASP A 72 -21.45 3.97 -2.96
C ASP A 72 -22.09 3.45 -1.65
N GLY A 73 -21.47 3.78 -0.49
CA GLY A 73 -21.91 3.32 0.82
C GLY A 73 -21.39 1.93 1.22
N HIS A 74 -20.67 1.23 0.33
CA HIS A 74 -20.04 -0.04 0.68
C HIS A 74 -18.95 0.17 1.74
N ARG A 75 -18.81 -0.79 2.66
CA ARG A 75 -17.76 -0.80 3.68
C ARG A 75 -16.67 -1.78 3.31
N GLY A 76 -15.44 -1.37 3.45
CA GLY A 76 -14.27 -2.22 3.25
C GLY A 76 -13.10 -1.77 4.11
N ARG A 77 -11.94 -2.37 3.90
CA ARG A 77 -10.73 -1.99 4.60
C ARG A 77 -9.73 -1.37 3.63
N VAL A 78 -9.06 -0.33 4.10
CA VAL A 78 -8.04 0.42 3.37
C VAL A 78 -6.76 0.43 4.20
N LEU A 79 -5.63 0.22 3.57
CA LEU A 79 -4.33 0.27 4.25
C LEU A 79 -4.03 1.67 4.76
N ALA A 80 -3.49 1.76 5.96
CA ALA A 80 -2.95 3.00 6.49
C ALA A 80 -1.79 3.47 5.59
N SER A 81 -1.82 4.73 5.24
CA SER A 81 -0.86 5.37 4.34
C SER A 81 -0.60 6.80 4.79
N GLY A 82 0.40 7.42 4.25
CA GLY A 82 0.78 8.78 4.57
C GLY A 82 2.28 8.88 4.77
N GLY A 83 2.71 10.03 5.24
CA GLY A 83 4.11 10.39 5.37
C GLY A 83 4.57 11.29 4.23
N ASP A 84 5.72 11.90 4.44
CA ASP A 84 6.37 12.80 3.51
C ASP A 84 7.64 12.11 2.97
N GLY A 85 8.15 12.59 1.85
CA GLY A 85 9.36 12.06 1.25
C GLY A 85 9.29 10.55 1.02
N ASP A 86 10.26 9.80 1.51
CA ASP A 86 10.33 8.33 1.34
C ASP A 86 9.19 7.61 2.06
N GLY A 87 8.69 8.16 3.16
CA GLY A 87 7.56 7.60 3.92
C GLY A 87 6.30 7.42 3.07
N ALA A 88 6.09 8.31 2.11
CA ALA A 88 4.97 8.26 1.19
C ALA A 88 5.00 7.06 0.20
N LEU A 89 6.10 6.29 0.13
CA LEU A 89 6.20 5.07 -0.69
C LEU A 89 5.91 3.78 0.07
N PHE A 90 5.93 3.81 1.40
CA PHE A 90 5.99 2.62 2.23
C PHE A 90 4.79 1.69 2.03
N THR A 91 3.59 2.24 1.91
CA THR A 91 2.38 1.44 1.74
C THR A 91 2.27 0.88 0.32
N GLY A 92 2.75 1.61 -0.70
CA GLY A 92 2.85 1.08 -2.06
C GLY A 92 3.73 -0.17 -2.14
N ILE A 93 4.86 -0.18 -1.41
CA ILE A 93 5.73 -1.36 -1.31
C ILE A 93 4.99 -2.53 -0.67
N LEU A 94 4.26 -2.31 0.43
CA LEU A 94 3.45 -3.35 1.07
C LEU A 94 2.41 -3.93 0.11
N VAL A 95 1.68 -3.07 -0.60
CA VAL A 95 0.61 -3.50 -1.53
C VAL A 95 1.15 -4.41 -2.63
N ARG A 96 2.32 -4.11 -3.18
CA ARG A 96 2.97 -4.96 -4.17
C ARG A 96 3.16 -6.40 -3.66
N TYR A 97 3.60 -6.56 -2.41
CA TYR A 97 3.81 -7.88 -1.83
C TYR A 97 2.51 -8.55 -1.38
N LEU A 98 1.50 -7.79 -0.99
CA LEU A 98 0.16 -8.32 -0.75
C LEU A 98 -0.46 -8.86 -2.05
N ALA A 99 -0.26 -8.20 -3.18
CA ALA A 99 -0.73 -8.70 -4.48
C ALA A 99 -0.03 -10.02 -4.87
N GLN A 100 1.26 -10.18 -4.59
CA GLN A 100 1.97 -11.45 -4.78
C GLN A 100 1.41 -12.53 -3.84
N ALA A 101 1.19 -12.21 -2.57
CA ALA A 101 0.60 -13.12 -1.59
C ALA A 101 -0.81 -13.59 -1.99
N ALA A 102 -1.62 -12.69 -2.55
CA ALA A 102 -2.96 -13.02 -3.03
C ALA A 102 -2.97 -14.08 -4.14
N GLN A 103 -1.86 -14.22 -4.88
CA GLN A 103 -1.68 -15.21 -5.95
C GLN A 103 -0.87 -16.44 -5.52
N CYS A 104 -0.33 -16.46 -4.30
CA CYS A 104 0.53 -17.52 -3.83
C CYS A 104 -0.29 -18.76 -3.41
N GLU A 105 -0.17 -19.86 -4.14
CA GLU A 105 -0.90 -21.10 -3.85
C GLU A 105 -0.52 -21.79 -2.53
N LEU A 106 0.63 -21.45 -1.96
CA LEU A 106 1.04 -21.96 -0.65
C LEU A 106 0.15 -21.44 0.48
N LEU A 107 -0.46 -20.27 0.30
CA LEU A 107 -1.36 -19.67 1.29
C LEU A 107 -2.77 -20.26 1.19
N SER A 108 -3.46 -20.31 2.33
CA SER A 108 -4.87 -20.65 2.37
C SER A 108 -5.70 -19.68 1.53
N LYS A 109 -6.84 -20.15 1.05
CA LYS A 109 -7.78 -19.31 0.29
C LYS A 109 -8.16 -18.05 1.07
N ASP A 110 -8.40 -18.18 2.37
CA ASP A 110 -8.79 -17.06 3.22
C ASP A 110 -7.69 -16.00 3.34
N ALA A 111 -6.44 -16.41 3.51
CA ALA A 111 -5.30 -15.49 3.54
C ALA A 111 -5.12 -14.76 2.21
N ARG A 112 -5.28 -15.46 1.08
CA ARG A 112 -5.23 -14.86 -0.26
C ARG A 112 -6.36 -13.84 -0.47
N LEU A 113 -7.58 -14.18 -0.04
CA LEU A 113 -8.72 -13.26 -0.13
C LEU A 113 -8.54 -12.02 0.75
N LEU A 114 -8.00 -12.17 1.96
CA LEU A 114 -7.67 -11.04 2.83
C LEU A 114 -6.64 -10.11 2.17
N ALA A 115 -5.57 -10.68 1.63
CA ALA A 115 -4.56 -9.90 0.91
C ALA A 115 -5.15 -9.17 -0.30
N ALA A 116 -5.93 -9.86 -1.14
CA ALA A 116 -6.59 -9.28 -2.31
C ALA A 116 -7.57 -8.16 -1.90
N SER A 117 -8.36 -8.35 -0.84
CA SER A 117 -9.33 -7.35 -0.41
C SER A 117 -8.68 -6.05 0.06
N LEU A 118 -7.52 -6.13 0.73
CA LEU A 118 -6.75 -4.95 1.11
C LEU A 118 -6.20 -4.19 -0.10
N VAL A 119 -5.70 -4.93 -1.10
CA VAL A 119 -5.20 -4.34 -2.35
C VAL A 119 -6.34 -3.61 -3.07
N HIS A 120 -7.46 -4.29 -3.32
CA HIS A 120 -8.59 -3.70 -4.04
C HIS A 120 -9.25 -2.55 -3.27
N GLY A 121 -9.42 -2.68 -1.95
CA GLY A 121 -9.97 -1.61 -1.12
C GLY A 121 -9.09 -0.37 -1.13
N SER A 122 -7.77 -0.54 -1.01
CA SER A 122 -6.83 0.58 -1.07
C SER A 122 -6.80 1.23 -2.45
N ALA A 123 -6.79 0.44 -3.52
CA ALA A 123 -6.82 0.96 -4.88
C ALA A 123 -8.11 1.74 -5.18
N ARG A 124 -9.24 1.24 -4.70
CA ARG A 124 -10.52 1.93 -4.83
C ARG A 124 -10.52 3.26 -4.08
N ALA A 125 -10.05 3.29 -2.84
CA ALA A 125 -9.97 4.53 -2.07
C ALA A 125 -9.05 5.57 -2.74
N VAL A 126 -7.87 5.15 -3.21
CA VAL A 126 -6.94 6.00 -3.97
C VAL A 126 -7.62 6.57 -5.22
N TRP A 127 -8.35 5.73 -5.97
CA TRP A 127 -9.04 6.17 -7.19
C TRP A 127 -10.20 7.11 -6.90
N GLU A 128 -11.04 6.82 -5.92
CA GLU A 128 -12.17 7.68 -5.53
C GLU A 128 -11.70 9.01 -4.91
N GLY A 129 -10.54 9.01 -4.24
CA GLY A 129 -9.96 10.18 -3.59
C GLY A 129 -9.13 11.09 -4.49
N ARG A 130 -8.92 10.74 -5.77
CA ARG A 130 -8.10 11.54 -6.68
C ARG A 130 -8.71 12.89 -6.99
N ARG A 131 -7.86 13.84 -7.35
CA ARG A 131 -8.25 15.12 -7.94
C ARG A 131 -7.85 15.12 -9.42
N GLU A 132 -8.78 15.48 -10.28
CA GLU A 132 -8.52 15.64 -11.71
C GLU A 132 -8.44 17.12 -12.08
N PHE A 133 -7.62 17.43 -13.05
CA PHE A 133 -7.58 18.73 -13.69
C PHE A 133 -7.33 18.59 -15.19
N ASP A 134 -7.83 19.57 -15.94
CA ASP A 134 -7.62 19.65 -17.37
C ASP A 134 -6.37 20.48 -17.66
N PRO A 135 -5.31 19.89 -18.25
CA PRO A 135 -4.08 20.62 -18.56
C PRO A 135 -4.25 21.71 -19.63
N GLU A 136 -5.32 21.64 -20.43
CA GLU A 136 -5.63 22.64 -21.46
C GLU A 136 -6.28 23.90 -20.88
N LEU A 137 -6.81 23.84 -19.64
CA LEU A 137 -7.43 24.99 -19.01
C LEU A 137 -6.38 25.87 -18.33
N PRO A 138 -6.26 27.17 -18.69
CA PRO A 138 -5.40 28.10 -17.99
C PRO A 138 -5.76 28.17 -16.50
N LEU A 139 -4.76 28.11 -15.63
CA LEU A 139 -4.92 28.21 -14.17
C LEU A 139 -5.64 27.03 -13.50
N SER A 140 -5.92 25.95 -14.23
CA SER A 140 -6.48 24.73 -13.61
C SER A 140 -5.55 24.14 -12.54
N GLU A 141 -4.25 24.28 -12.76
CA GLU A 141 -3.22 23.83 -11.81
C GLU A 141 -2.04 24.83 -11.79
N PRO A 142 -2.12 25.91 -10.96
CA PRO A 142 -1.06 26.91 -10.88
C PRO A 142 0.30 26.29 -10.51
N GLY A 143 1.36 26.68 -11.22
CA GLY A 143 2.71 26.19 -10.97
C GLY A 143 3.06 24.87 -11.68
N VAL A 144 2.14 24.22 -12.35
CA VAL A 144 2.40 23.04 -13.19
C VAL A 144 2.70 23.48 -14.61
N ASN A 145 3.81 22.99 -15.16
CA ASN A 145 4.09 23.13 -16.59
C ASN A 145 3.31 22.06 -17.36
N THR A 146 2.21 22.46 -17.98
CA THR A 146 1.34 21.57 -18.75
C THR A 146 1.73 21.45 -20.23
N SER A 147 2.76 22.19 -20.69
CA SER A 147 3.12 22.22 -22.13
C SER A 147 3.53 20.87 -22.71
N GLU A 148 3.98 19.94 -21.87
CA GLU A 148 4.39 18.59 -22.28
C GLU A 148 3.30 17.54 -22.03
N ILE A 149 2.24 17.90 -21.32
CA ILE A 149 1.13 17.00 -21.01
C ILE A 149 0.18 17.02 -22.22
N ARG A 150 -0.04 15.87 -22.80
CA ARG A 150 -0.95 15.69 -23.94
C ARG A 150 -2.00 14.65 -23.59
N GLY A 151 -3.24 14.93 -23.95
CA GLY A 151 -4.36 14.01 -23.79
C GLY A 151 -5.37 14.50 -22.76
N ASP A 152 -6.08 13.55 -22.19
CA ASP A 152 -7.19 13.77 -21.28
C ASP A 152 -6.76 14.34 -19.91
N ALA A 153 -7.69 14.43 -18.97
CA ALA A 153 -7.47 14.95 -17.65
C ALA A 153 -6.31 14.26 -16.90
N VAL A 154 -5.53 15.06 -16.19
CA VAL A 154 -4.44 14.58 -15.32
C VAL A 154 -4.98 14.36 -13.92
N ALA A 155 -4.62 13.24 -13.31
CA ALA A 155 -5.00 12.91 -11.96
C ALA A 155 -3.85 13.16 -10.97
N VAL A 156 -4.20 13.75 -9.83
CA VAL A 156 -3.33 13.87 -8.65
C VAL A 156 -3.92 13.03 -7.53
N PHE A 157 -3.10 12.18 -6.95
CA PHE A 157 -3.51 11.25 -5.89
C PHE A 157 -3.05 11.74 -4.52
N SER A 158 -3.90 11.50 -3.51
CA SER A 158 -3.54 11.75 -2.12
C SER A 158 -2.47 10.77 -1.64
N PRO A 159 -1.45 11.21 -0.92
CA PRO A 159 -0.54 10.29 -0.21
C PRO A 159 -1.24 9.53 0.92
N LYS A 160 -2.38 10.03 1.39
CA LYS A 160 -3.24 9.41 2.40
C LYS A 160 -4.46 8.81 1.73
N PHE A 161 -4.56 7.50 1.70
CA PHE A 161 -5.58 6.78 0.91
C PHE A 161 -7.02 7.06 1.34
N THR A 162 -7.23 7.40 2.61
CA THR A 162 -8.57 7.69 3.17
C THR A 162 -8.94 9.16 3.15
N GLU A 163 -8.04 10.03 2.66
CA GLU A 163 -8.30 11.47 2.53
C GLU A 163 -8.33 11.89 1.04
N GLN A 164 -9.23 12.80 0.72
CA GLN A 164 -9.39 13.31 -0.65
C GLN A 164 -8.19 14.16 -1.09
N ALA A 165 -7.72 13.97 -2.31
CA ALA A 165 -6.57 14.72 -2.83
C ALA A 165 -6.80 16.23 -2.88
N HIS A 166 -8.03 16.69 -3.12
CA HIS A 166 -8.34 18.13 -3.11
C HIS A 166 -8.21 18.75 -1.71
N THR A 167 -8.28 17.95 -0.65
CA THR A 167 -8.10 18.40 0.74
C THR A 167 -6.63 18.41 1.14
N VAL A 168 -5.91 17.33 0.81
CA VAL A 168 -4.50 17.15 1.21
C VAL A 168 -3.55 17.92 0.29
N LEU A 169 -3.86 17.94 -0.99
CA LEU A 169 -3.08 18.56 -2.06
C LEU A 169 -3.99 19.50 -2.90
N PRO A 170 -4.46 20.61 -2.34
CA PRO A 170 -5.24 21.58 -3.12
C PRO A 170 -4.41 22.15 -4.28
N ALA A 171 -5.08 22.73 -5.27
CA ALA A 171 -4.43 23.34 -6.42
C ALA A 171 -3.33 24.34 -6.02
N GLY A 172 -2.16 24.26 -6.65
CA GLY A 172 -0.98 25.05 -6.31
C GLY A 172 -0.12 24.50 -5.16
N THR A 173 -0.53 23.42 -4.51
CA THR A 173 0.32 22.73 -3.54
C THR A 173 1.37 21.89 -4.26
N PRO A 174 2.65 21.91 -3.87
CA PRO A 174 3.66 21.01 -4.41
C PRO A 174 3.24 19.55 -4.27
N VAL A 175 3.38 18.80 -5.35
CA VAL A 175 3.03 17.37 -5.40
C VAL A 175 4.31 16.55 -5.39
N GLU A 176 4.51 15.76 -4.35
CA GLU A 176 5.67 14.89 -4.24
C GLU A 176 5.50 13.65 -5.13
N LEU A 177 6.57 13.31 -5.86
CA LEU A 177 6.60 12.15 -6.74
C LEU A 177 6.36 10.84 -5.97
N SER A 178 6.87 10.73 -4.75
CA SER A 178 6.72 9.54 -3.89
C SER A 178 5.26 9.17 -3.63
N GLY A 179 4.41 10.15 -3.32
CA GLY A 179 2.97 9.95 -3.13
C GLY A 179 2.27 9.49 -4.41
N GLN A 180 2.67 10.04 -5.57
CA GLN A 180 2.11 9.62 -6.87
C GLN A 180 2.56 8.22 -7.26
N LEU A 181 3.83 7.87 -7.02
CA LEU A 181 4.35 6.53 -7.25
C LEU A 181 3.67 5.50 -6.34
N GLN A 182 3.41 5.84 -5.08
CA GLN A 182 2.64 4.98 -4.18
C GLN A 182 1.26 4.67 -4.76
N ALA A 183 0.54 5.68 -5.22
CA ALA A 183 -0.77 5.50 -5.85
C ALA A 183 -0.69 4.62 -7.10
N TRP A 184 0.30 4.86 -7.96
CA TRP A 184 0.56 4.01 -9.13
C TRP A 184 0.74 2.55 -8.74
N MET A 185 1.62 2.26 -7.77
CA MET A 185 1.89 0.89 -7.31
C MET A 185 0.62 0.19 -6.82
N VAL A 186 -0.25 0.92 -6.13
CA VAL A 186 -1.51 0.39 -5.60
C VAL A 186 -2.50 0.07 -6.73
N LEU A 187 -2.66 0.98 -7.68
CA LEU A 187 -3.56 0.80 -8.82
C LEU A 187 -3.09 -0.33 -9.74
N GLU A 188 -1.78 -0.39 -10.03
CA GLU A 188 -1.19 -1.47 -10.81
C GLU A 188 -1.37 -2.84 -10.15
N ALA A 189 -1.11 -2.94 -8.86
CA ALA A 189 -1.28 -4.17 -8.09
C ALA A 189 -2.74 -4.67 -8.15
N SER A 190 -3.70 -3.77 -8.02
CA SER A 190 -5.13 -4.12 -8.15
C SER A 190 -5.49 -4.57 -9.56
N ALA A 191 -4.98 -3.89 -10.59
CA ALA A 191 -5.21 -4.26 -11.99
C ALA A 191 -4.63 -5.64 -12.33
N LEU A 192 -3.46 -5.99 -11.78
CA LEU A 192 -2.86 -7.31 -11.96
C LEU A 192 -3.73 -8.42 -11.36
N LEU A 193 -4.29 -8.22 -10.17
CA LEU A 193 -5.19 -9.19 -9.54
C LEU A 193 -6.48 -9.40 -10.33
N THR A 194 -7.01 -8.36 -10.94
CA THR A 194 -8.26 -8.44 -11.73
C THR A 194 -8.05 -9.22 -13.05
N ARG A 195 -6.84 -9.22 -13.63
CA ARG A 195 -6.56 -9.93 -14.88
C ARG A 195 -6.42 -11.44 -14.73
N VAL A 196 -6.17 -11.92 -13.52
CA VAL A 196 -5.89 -13.33 -13.21
C VAL A 196 -7.13 -14.04 -12.64
N SER A 197 -8.16 -13.28 -12.28
CA SER A 197 -9.45 -13.78 -11.78
C SER A 197 -10.39 -14.13 -12.91
#